data_2c12d4a017eab2a9e9c0174daa632ec3
#
_entry.id   2c12d4a017eab2a9e9c0174daa632ec3
#
_cell.length_a   1.000
_cell.length_b   1.000
_cell.length_c   1.000
_cell.angle_alpha   90.00
_cell.angle_beta   90.00
_cell.angle_gamma   90.00
#
_symmetry.space_group_name_H-M   'P 1'
#
loop_
_entity.id
_entity.type
_entity.pdbx_description
1 polymer ?
#
loop_
_entity_poly.entity_id
_entity_poly.type
_entity_poly.pdbx_seq_one_letter_code
_entity_poly.pdbx_strand_id
1 'polypeptide(L)'
;QRISFMRDKTRDDRFFILTLFAIAMELRKMGQLQPMLSVELAVGLPPEHYGTLRDKFANYFKRGSIQFVFNDTPICLMVQQVFVYPQAYAAVVPQAEKLRETPRTFVVDIGGYTTDVLLLRTTRPDMQFCRSLELGVIDMNNAIIGKVSALHDIQIEDDHIADIIMGRPSILPQEVQDTIFSETRSYSSQILDKLRELKVDLRATPAIFIGGGAALFRNFIESSPMVAHADFIPDQRANAIGYGMLANAQLSRMQTYNGGGDGIVRG
;
A
#
# COMPACT_ATOMS: atom_id res chain seq x y z
N GLN A 1 -16.27 12.06 1.40
CA GLN A 1 -15.70 12.44 0.08
C GLN A 1 -14.48 11.59 -0.18
N ARG A 2 -14.45 10.86 -1.32
CA ARG A 2 -13.25 10.15 -1.77
C ARG A 2 -12.15 11.16 -2.05
N ILE A 3 -10.92 10.88 -1.60
CA ILE A 3 -9.74 11.68 -1.98
C ILE A 3 -9.40 11.31 -3.42
N SER A 4 -9.36 12.28 -4.31
CA SER A 4 -8.93 12.06 -5.70
C SER A 4 -7.47 11.61 -5.75
N PHE A 5 -7.12 10.83 -6.77
CA PHE A 5 -5.74 10.45 -7.03
C PHE A 5 -4.84 11.69 -7.15
N MET A 6 -3.73 11.68 -6.42
CA MET A 6 -2.70 12.73 -6.49
C MET A 6 -1.31 12.11 -6.42
N ARG A 7 -0.51 12.37 -7.46
CA ARG A 7 0.91 11.92 -7.50
C ARG A 7 1.73 12.56 -6.37
N ASP A 8 1.52 13.83 -6.10
CA ASP A 8 2.22 14.58 -5.05
C ASP A 8 1.26 14.90 -3.90
N LYS A 9 1.23 14.01 -2.91
CA LYS A 9 0.38 14.12 -1.71
C LYS A 9 0.72 15.33 -0.82
N THR A 10 1.89 15.96 -1.02
CA THR A 10 2.32 17.12 -0.21
C THR A 10 1.60 18.41 -0.58
N ARG A 11 0.82 18.39 -1.65
CA ARG A 11 0.03 19.55 -2.10
C ARG A 11 -1.33 19.66 -1.42
N ASP A 12 -1.70 18.68 -0.59
CA ASP A 12 -3.02 18.61 0.02
C ASP A 12 -2.89 18.23 1.50
N ASP A 13 -3.40 19.10 2.36
CA ASP A 13 -3.37 18.90 3.81
C ASP A 13 -4.26 17.74 4.30
N ARG A 14 -5.15 17.21 3.46
CA ARG A 14 -5.99 16.06 3.83
C ARG A 14 -5.17 14.83 4.23
N PHE A 15 -4.07 14.55 3.52
CA PHE A 15 -3.17 13.45 3.90
C PHE A 15 -2.52 13.66 5.25
N PHE A 16 -2.13 14.89 5.54
CA PHE A 16 -1.58 15.27 6.84
C PHE A 16 -2.61 15.08 7.94
N ILE A 17 -3.82 15.63 7.77
CA ILE A 17 -4.92 15.52 8.73
C ILE A 17 -5.28 14.04 8.98
N LEU A 18 -5.43 13.23 7.93
CA LEU A 18 -5.70 11.80 8.06
C LEU A 18 -4.59 11.07 8.83
N THR A 19 -3.33 11.46 8.64
CA THR A 19 -2.21 10.87 9.38
C THR A 19 -2.29 11.23 10.87
N LEU A 20 -2.65 12.46 11.22
CA LEU A 20 -2.85 12.86 12.63
C LEU A 20 -3.95 12.02 13.29
N PHE A 21 -5.08 11.84 12.60
CA PHE A 21 -6.17 11.00 13.12
C PHE A 21 -5.75 9.53 13.25
N ALA A 22 -5.01 8.99 12.28
CA ALA A 22 -4.51 7.63 12.35
C ALA A 22 -3.57 7.42 13.55
N ILE A 23 -2.65 8.37 13.81
CA ILE A 23 -1.76 8.34 14.98
C ILE A 23 -2.59 8.37 16.27
N ALA A 24 -3.55 9.28 16.38
CA ALA A 24 -4.38 9.41 17.59
C ALA A 24 -5.24 8.15 17.82
N MET A 25 -5.82 7.56 16.76
CA MET A 25 -6.59 6.32 16.84
C MET A 25 -5.74 5.14 17.33
N GLU A 26 -4.55 4.95 16.78
CA GLU A 26 -3.66 3.85 17.19
C GLU A 26 -3.17 4.03 18.62
N LEU A 27 -2.73 5.22 19.01
CA LEU A 27 -2.30 5.50 20.38
C LEU A 27 -3.44 5.34 21.39
N ARG A 28 -4.67 5.73 21.02
CA ARG A 28 -5.86 5.46 21.87
C ARG A 28 -6.12 3.97 22.02
N LYS A 29 -6.04 3.21 20.96
CA LYS A 29 -6.22 1.75 20.97
C LYS A 29 -5.18 1.06 21.86
N MET A 30 -3.96 1.58 21.88
CA MET A 30 -2.85 1.10 22.72
C MET A 30 -2.94 1.61 24.17
N GLY A 31 -3.87 2.49 24.52
CA GLY A 31 -3.95 3.14 25.82
C GLY A 31 -2.83 4.16 26.08
N GLN A 32 -2.19 4.65 25.03
CA GLN A 32 -1.03 5.55 25.09
C GLN A 32 -1.33 6.98 24.63
N LEU A 33 -2.61 7.29 24.38
CA LEU A 33 -3.01 8.64 23.98
C LEU A 33 -2.87 9.60 25.17
N GLN A 34 -2.04 10.61 25.03
CA GLN A 34 -1.77 11.64 26.03
C GLN A 34 -1.89 13.04 25.42
N PRO A 35 -2.12 14.10 26.24
CA PRO A 35 -2.21 15.47 25.73
C PRO A 35 -0.93 15.99 25.04
N MET A 36 0.23 15.48 25.43
CA MET A 36 1.52 15.77 24.78
C MET A 36 2.11 14.47 24.25
N LEU A 37 2.38 14.45 22.96
CA LEU A 37 2.90 13.29 22.25
C LEU A 37 4.16 13.64 21.47
N SER A 38 5.11 12.73 21.52
CA SER A 38 6.32 12.74 20.68
C SER A 38 6.42 11.42 19.94
N VAL A 39 6.49 11.46 18.60
CA VAL A 39 6.49 10.25 17.77
C VAL A 39 7.58 10.28 16.70
N GLU A 40 8.11 9.12 16.38
CA GLU A 40 8.76 8.85 15.11
C GLU A 40 7.71 8.33 14.12
N LEU A 41 7.70 8.91 12.94
CA LEU A 41 6.71 8.59 11.91
C LEU A 41 7.36 7.83 10.76
N ALA A 42 6.84 6.66 10.43
CA ALA A 42 7.22 5.91 9.25
C ALA A 42 6.09 5.93 8.21
N VAL A 43 6.41 6.37 7.00
CA VAL A 43 5.46 6.56 5.90
C VAL A 43 6.02 6.00 4.60
N GLY A 44 5.19 5.89 3.58
CA GLY A 44 5.60 5.35 2.29
C GLY A 44 5.16 6.13 1.08
N LEU A 45 5.97 6.02 0.03
CA LEU A 45 5.70 6.53 -1.30
C LEU A 45 5.68 5.40 -2.32
N PRO A 46 4.88 5.52 -3.40
CA PRO A 46 5.01 4.64 -4.55
C PRO A 46 6.47 4.56 -5.00
N PRO A 47 6.98 3.37 -5.37
CA PRO A 47 8.39 3.18 -5.71
C PRO A 47 8.87 4.13 -6.80
N GLU A 48 8.04 4.41 -7.82
CA GLU A 48 8.34 5.31 -8.93
C GLU A 48 8.63 6.76 -8.47
N HIS A 49 7.95 7.21 -7.41
CA HIS A 49 8.08 8.58 -6.89
C HIS A 49 9.06 8.69 -5.72
N TYR A 50 9.53 7.57 -5.19
CA TYR A 50 10.35 7.53 -3.98
C TYR A 50 11.62 8.37 -4.11
N GLY A 51 12.37 8.22 -5.22
CA GLY A 51 13.63 8.93 -5.43
C GLY A 51 13.48 10.46 -5.49
N THR A 52 12.39 10.95 -6.06
CA THR A 52 12.17 12.39 -6.31
C THR A 52 11.41 13.10 -5.20
N LEU A 53 10.51 12.39 -4.50
CA LEU A 53 9.61 13.01 -3.51
C LEU A 53 9.95 12.66 -2.07
N ARG A 54 10.91 11.78 -1.80
CA ARG A 54 11.24 11.31 -0.47
C ARG A 54 11.45 12.42 0.56
N ASP A 55 12.38 13.34 0.26
CA ASP A 55 12.75 14.40 1.20
C ASP A 55 11.64 15.44 1.35
N LYS A 56 10.95 15.77 0.26
CA LYS A 56 9.78 16.64 0.28
C LYS A 56 8.65 16.03 1.13
N PHE A 57 8.41 14.73 1.00
CA PHE A 57 7.38 14.03 1.76
C PHE A 57 7.76 13.89 3.24
N ALA A 58 9.03 13.68 3.58
CA ALA A 58 9.50 13.72 4.96
C ALA A 58 9.27 15.11 5.59
N ASN A 59 9.63 16.17 4.87
CA ASN A 59 9.46 17.55 5.36
C ASN A 59 7.99 17.96 5.48
N TYR A 60 7.09 17.39 4.68
CA TYR A 60 5.66 17.63 4.76
C TYR A 60 5.07 17.30 6.14
N PHE A 61 5.61 16.30 6.84
CA PHE A 61 5.17 15.90 8.17
C PHE A 61 5.93 16.60 9.32
N LYS A 62 7.05 17.27 9.03
CA LYS A 62 7.85 18.00 10.03
C LYS A 62 7.33 19.43 10.18
N ARG A 63 6.23 19.61 10.88
CA ARG A 63 5.57 20.93 11.06
C ARG A 63 5.75 21.51 12.47
N GLY A 64 6.77 21.06 13.23
CA GLY A 64 6.98 21.47 14.61
C GLY A 64 5.90 20.92 15.54
N SER A 65 5.45 21.74 16.50
CA SER A 65 4.39 21.36 17.43
C SER A 65 3.01 21.53 16.75
N ILE A 66 2.26 20.44 16.65
CA ILE A 66 0.97 20.37 15.97
C ILE A 66 -0.13 20.26 17.02
N GLN A 67 -1.05 21.21 17.04
CA GLN A 67 -2.19 21.18 17.97
C GLN A 67 -3.47 20.78 17.22
N PHE A 68 -4.19 19.81 17.74
CA PHE A 68 -5.49 19.39 17.21
C PHE A 68 -6.36 18.79 18.31
N VAL A 69 -7.65 18.62 18.04
CA VAL A 69 -8.60 18.01 18.96
C VAL A 69 -9.02 16.64 18.40
N PHE A 70 -8.94 15.61 19.23
CA PHE A 70 -9.41 14.28 18.89
C PHE A 70 -10.38 13.77 19.96
N ASN A 71 -11.66 13.59 19.57
CA ASN A 71 -12.75 13.22 20.50
C ASN A 71 -12.76 14.10 21.77
N ASP A 72 -12.85 15.40 21.58
CA ASP A 72 -12.88 16.43 22.63
C ASP A 72 -11.60 16.52 23.48
N THR A 73 -10.58 15.75 23.18
CA THR A 73 -9.27 15.78 23.88
C THR A 73 -8.28 16.64 23.07
N PRO A 74 -7.80 17.76 23.62
CA PRO A 74 -6.75 18.53 22.98
C PRO A 74 -5.43 17.77 23.01
N ILE A 75 -4.76 17.68 21.88
CA ILE A 75 -3.49 16.98 21.70
C ILE A 75 -2.47 17.94 21.10
N CYS A 76 -1.27 17.91 21.67
CA CYS A 76 -0.08 18.54 21.11
C CYS A 76 0.88 17.42 20.67
N LEU A 77 1.07 17.29 19.36
CA LEU A 77 1.91 16.28 18.74
C LEU A 77 3.19 16.89 18.18
N MET A 78 4.33 16.27 18.48
CA MET A 78 5.62 16.58 17.87
C MET A 78 6.11 15.36 17.08
N VAL A 79 6.36 15.53 15.78
CA VAL A 79 7.00 14.52 14.95
C VAL A 79 8.51 14.74 15.00
N GLN A 80 9.24 13.88 15.73
CA GLN A 80 10.68 13.99 15.92
C GLN A 80 11.45 13.62 14.67
N GLN A 81 11.09 12.49 14.07
CA GLN A 81 11.75 11.98 12.88
C GLN A 81 10.71 11.38 11.93
N VAL A 82 10.96 11.53 10.64
CA VAL A 82 10.14 10.94 9.59
C VAL A 82 11.01 10.01 8.74
N PHE A 83 10.62 8.75 8.71
CA PHE A 83 11.22 7.73 7.85
C PHE A 83 10.30 7.53 6.64
N VAL A 84 10.87 7.59 5.44
CA VAL A 84 10.12 7.37 4.21
C VAL A 84 10.66 6.13 3.52
N TYR A 85 9.77 5.20 3.18
CA TYR A 85 10.11 3.94 2.52
C TYR A 85 9.35 3.75 1.21
N PRO A 86 9.87 2.95 0.27
CA PRO A 86 9.10 2.56 -0.91
C PRO A 86 7.94 1.64 -0.49
N GLN A 87 6.73 1.94 -0.95
CA GLN A 87 5.60 1.00 -0.90
C GLN A 87 5.99 -0.28 -1.65
N ALA A 88 5.19 -1.30 -1.56
CA ALA A 88 5.48 -2.63 -2.08
C ALA A 88 6.71 -3.30 -1.43
N TYR A 89 7.89 -2.64 -1.38
CA TYR A 89 9.06 -3.19 -0.68
C TYR A 89 8.78 -3.40 0.80
N ALA A 90 8.25 -2.40 1.48
CA ALA A 90 7.97 -2.49 2.91
C ALA A 90 7.00 -3.65 3.22
N ALA A 91 5.98 -3.85 2.41
CA ALA A 91 4.98 -4.91 2.62
C ALA A 91 5.57 -6.33 2.64
N VAL A 92 6.69 -6.56 1.97
CA VAL A 92 7.32 -7.89 1.87
C VAL A 92 8.49 -8.08 2.84
N VAL A 93 8.87 -7.04 3.57
CA VAL A 93 9.94 -7.12 4.60
C VAL A 93 9.71 -8.23 5.62
N PRO A 94 8.48 -8.48 6.12
CA PRO A 94 8.24 -9.61 7.02
C PRO A 94 8.55 -10.99 6.42
N GLN A 95 8.61 -11.10 5.09
CA GLN A 95 8.91 -12.33 4.37
C GLN A 95 10.35 -12.40 3.82
N ALA A 96 11.25 -11.56 4.32
CA ALA A 96 12.62 -11.43 3.80
C ALA A 96 13.40 -12.75 3.77
N GLU A 97 13.16 -13.68 4.72
CA GLU A 97 13.80 -14.98 4.73
C GLU A 97 13.39 -15.84 3.52
N LYS A 98 12.09 -15.92 3.23
CA LYS A 98 11.57 -16.63 2.06
C LYS A 98 12.10 -16.06 0.76
N LEU A 99 12.25 -14.72 0.70
CA LEU A 99 12.77 -14.02 -0.49
C LEU A 99 14.25 -14.29 -0.77
N ARG A 100 15.03 -14.71 0.23
CA ARG A 100 16.47 -15.04 0.03
C ARG A 100 16.70 -16.19 -0.93
N GLU A 101 15.73 -17.10 -1.02
CA GLU A 101 15.83 -18.27 -1.89
C GLU A 101 15.53 -17.95 -3.35
N THR A 102 14.95 -16.78 -3.62
CA THR A 102 14.52 -16.37 -4.97
C THR A 102 15.39 -15.22 -5.49
N PRO A 103 16.17 -15.42 -6.57
CA PRO A 103 17.06 -14.38 -7.08
C PRO A 103 16.32 -13.12 -7.56
N ARG A 104 15.10 -13.29 -8.08
CA ARG A 104 14.26 -12.21 -8.61
C ARG A 104 12.80 -12.46 -8.24
N THR A 105 12.11 -11.44 -7.75
CA THR A 105 10.68 -11.49 -7.43
C THR A 105 10.05 -10.16 -7.78
N PHE A 106 8.93 -10.16 -8.48
CA PHE A 106 8.11 -8.96 -8.61
C PHE A 106 7.22 -8.80 -7.39
N VAL A 107 7.07 -7.58 -6.92
CA VAL A 107 6.03 -7.20 -5.97
C VAL A 107 5.04 -6.32 -6.71
N VAL A 108 3.78 -6.74 -6.73
CA VAL A 108 2.69 -6.07 -7.44
C VAL A 108 1.67 -5.58 -6.41
N ASP A 109 1.64 -4.27 -6.19
CA ASP A 109 0.71 -3.61 -5.26
C ASP A 109 -0.51 -3.11 -6.03
N ILE A 110 -1.65 -3.78 -5.89
CA ILE A 110 -2.89 -3.39 -6.55
C ILE A 110 -3.70 -2.55 -5.57
N GLY A 111 -3.60 -1.24 -5.75
CA GLY A 111 -4.28 -0.24 -4.93
C GLY A 111 -5.65 0.17 -5.48
N GLY A 112 -6.19 1.28 -4.91
CA GLY A 112 -7.45 1.85 -5.36
C GLY A 112 -7.38 2.51 -6.75
N TYR A 113 -6.29 3.24 -7.02
CA TYR A 113 -6.11 4.01 -8.25
C TYR A 113 -4.98 3.49 -9.13
N THR A 114 -4.01 2.80 -8.55
CA THR A 114 -2.81 2.35 -9.27
C THR A 114 -2.50 0.90 -8.99
N THR A 115 -1.80 0.29 -9.95
CA THR A 115 -1.05 -0.96 -9.77
C THR A 115 0.43 -0.63 -9.88
N ASP A 116 1.14 -0.73 -8.77
CA ASP A 116 2.56 -0.42 -8.68
C ASP A 116 3.37 -1.71 -8.68
N VAL A 117 4.47 -1.74 -9.46
CA VAL A 117 5.35 -2.90 -9.57
C VAL A 117 6.77 -2.53 -9.21
N LEU A 118 7.37 -3.35 -8.37
CA LEU A 118 8.76 -3.26 -7.97
C LEU A 118 9.44 -4.62 -8.21
N LEU A 119 10.63 -4.59 -8.79
CA LEU A 119 11.49 -5.78 -8.87
C LEU A 119 12.36 -5.87 -7.61
N LEU A 120 12.37 -7.04 -6.98
CA LEU A 120 13.36 -7.38 -5.96
C LEU A 120 14.47 -8.25 -6.59
N ARG A 121 15.70 -7.92 -6.25
CA ARG A 121 16.87 -8.79 -6.48
C ARG A 121 17.25 -9.41 -5.14
N THR A 122 16.88 -10.67 -4.96
CA THR A 122 16.88 -11.34 -3.66
C THR A 122 15.98 -10.56 -2.67
N THR A 123 16.55 -9.86 -1.69
CA THR A 123 15.79 -9.06 -0.71
C THR A 123 15.89 -7.56 -0.92
N ARG A 124 16.57 -7.08 -1.98
CA ARG A 124 16.83 -5.67 -2.20
C ARG A 124 15.97 -5.11 -3.33
N PRO A 125 15.34 -3.93 -3.13
CA PRO A 125 14.55 -3.31 -4.18
C PRO A 125 15.45 -2.78 -5.30
N ASP A 126 15.12 -3.12 -6.54
CA ASP A 126 15.72 -2.54 -7.72
C ASP A 126 14.96 -1.28 -8.11
N MET A 127 15.42 -0.13 -7.59
CA MET A 127 14.75 1.16 -7.80
C MET A 127 14.80 1.64 -9.26
N GLN A 128 15.60 1.02 -10.12
CA GLN A 128 15.60 1.31 -11.56
C GLN A 128 14.45 0.60 -12.28
N PHE A 129 13.96 -0.50 -11.69
CA PHE A 129 12.82 -1.23 -12.20
C PHE A 129 11.59 -1.03 -11.30
N CYS A 130 11.02 0.17 -11.37
CA CYS A 130 9.73 0.50 -10.80
C CYS A 130 8.77 0.87 -11.94
N ARG A 131 7.52 0.41 -11.86
CA ARG A 131 6.48 0.73 -12.84
C ARG A 131 5.19 1.03 -12.10
N SER A 132 4.43 1.98 -12.61
CA SER A 132 3.10 2.31 -12.12
C SER A 132 2.11 2.32 -13.29
N LEU A 133 0.98 1.67 -13.09
CA LEU A 133 -0.16 1.68 -14.00
C LEU A 133 -1.29 2.46 -13.33
N GLU A 134 -1.94 3.36 -14.05
CA GLU A 134 -3.16 4.03 -13.59
C GLU A 134 -4.37 3.09 -13.78
N LEU A 135 -4.29 1.91 -13.18
CA LEU A 135 -5.32 0.87 -13.14
C LEU A 135 -5.45 0.37 -11.71
N GLY A 136 -6.57 0.61 -11.09
CA GLY A 136 -6.84 0.21 -9.70
C GLY A 136 -8.29 -0.22 -9.49
N VAL A 137 -8.62 -0.64 -8.27
CA VAL A 137 -9.94 -1.18 -7.92
C VAL A 137 -11.06 -0.16 -8.11
N ILE A 138 -10.79 1.13 -7.88
CA ILE A 138 -11.81 2.19 -7.99
C ILE A 138 -12.24 2.35 -9.45
N ASP A 139 -11.30 2.31 -10.40
CA ASP A 139 -11.62 2.44 -11.82
C ASP A 139 -12.40 1.22 -12.30
N MET A 140 -12.02 0.02 -11.85
CA MET A 140 -12.80 -1.20 -12.09
C MET A 140 -14.23 -1.06 -11.56
N ASN A 141 -14.40 -0.68 -10.30
CA ASN A 141 -15.71 -0.55 -9.69
C ASN A 141 -16.59 0.46 -10.46
N ASN A 142 -16.03 1.62 -10.80
CA ASN A 142 -16.76 2.63 -11.59
C ASN A 142 -17.20 2.09 -12.95
N ALA A 143 -16.35 1.33 -13.64
CA ALA A 143 -16.68 0.71 -14.92
C ALA A 143 -17.81 -0.35 -14.75
N ILE A 144 -17.72 -1.19 -13.72
CA ILE A 144 -18.73 -2.22 -13.42
C ILE A 144 -20.07 -1.56 -13.05
N ILE A 145 -20.08 -0.57 -12.16
CA ILE A 145 -21.30 0.17 -11.77
C ILE A 145 -21.99 0.77 -13.00
N GLY A 146 -21.22 1.45 -13.85
CA GLY A 146 -21.75 2.03 -15.07
C GLY A 146 -22.32 0.98 -16.01
N LYS A 147 -21.66 -0.16 -16.18
CA LYS A 147 -22.12 -1.24 -17.08
C LYS A 147 -23.36 -1.94 -16.54
N VAL A 148 -23.42 -2.22 -15.24
CA VAL A 148 -24.61 -2.83 -14.61
C VAL A 148 -25.82 -1.89 -14.72
N SER A 149 -25.64 -0.61 -14.44
CA SER A 149 -26.69 0.39 -14.62
C SER A 149 -27.21 0.44 -16.06
N ALA A 150 -26.30 0.43 -17.04
CA ALA A 150 -26.69 0.51 -18.45
C ALA A 150 -27.38 -0.75 -18.99
N LEU A 151 -26.97 -1.95 -18.55
CA LEU A 151 -27.49 -3.21 -19.08
C LEU A 151 -28.71 -3.73 -18.31
N HIS A 152 -28.79 -3.47 -17.02
CA HIS A 152 -29.78 -4.10 -16.13
C HIS A 152 -30.70 -3.08 -15.45
N ASP A 153 -30.45 -1.76 -15.62
CA ASP A 153 -31.18 -0.68 -14.93
C ASP A 153 -31.19 -0.85 -13.39
N ILE A 154 -30.06 -1.37 -12.83
CA ILE A 154 -29.86 -1.60 -11.41
C ILE A 154 -28.71 -0.75 -10.92
N GLN A 155 -28.90 -0.05 -9.78
CA GLN A 155 -27.84 0.69 -9.11
C GLN A 155 -27.15 -0.20 -8.07
N ILE A 156 -25.84 -0.34 -8.16
CA ILE A 156 -25.02 -1.10 -7.25
C ILE A 156 -23.93 -0.20 -6.65
N GLU A 157 -23.35 -0.63 -5.53
CA GLU A 157 -22.26 0.03 -4.85
C GLU A 157 -21.01 -0.88 -4.79
N ASP A 158 -19.87 -0.33 -4.39
CA ASP A 158 -18.60 -1.04 -4.30
C ASP A 158 -18.69 -2.34 -3.48
N ASP A 159 -19.46 -2.30 -2.38
CA ASP A 159 -19.62 -3.46 -1.48
C ASP A 159 -20.34 -4.62 -2.17
N HIS A 160 -21.33 -4.35 -3.02
CA HIS A 160 -22.00 -5.39 -3.82
C HIS A 160 -21.03 -6.10 -4.75
N ILE A 161 -20.12 -5.32 -5.38
CA ILE A 161 -19.09 -5.88 -6.27
C ILE A 161 -18.13 -6.76 -5.48
N ALA A 162 -17.63 -6.25 -4.35
CA ALA A 162 -16.70 -6.99 -3.50
C ALA A 162 -17.32 -8.28 -2.96
N ASP A 163 -18.59 -8.26 -2.51
CA ASP A 163 -19.28 -9.42 -1.99
C ASP A 163 -19.41 -10.53 -3.04
N ILE A 164 -19.79 -10.17 -4.26
CA ILE A 164 -19.92 -11.12 -5.35
C ILE A 164 -18.57 -11.73 -5.74
N ILE A 165 -17.54 -10.91 -5.90
CA ILE A 165 -16.18 -11.39 -6.24
C ILE A 165 -15.64 -12.32 -5.16
N MET A 166 -15.92 -12.02 -3.89
CA MET A 166 -15.48 -12.83 -2.75
C MET A 166 -16.38 -14.04 -2.47
N GLY A 167 -17.40 -14.29 -3.30
CA GLY A 167 -18.32 -15.41 -3.15
C GLY A 167 -19.25 -15.31 -1.96
N ARG A 168 -19.54 -14.11 -1.48
CA ARG A 168 -20.50 -13.88 -0.39
C ARG A 168 -21.94 -13.91 -0.93
N PRO A 169 -22.93 -14.25 -0.07
CA PRO A 169 -24.33 -14.22 -0.47
C PRO A 169 -24.74 -12.85 -1.03
N SER A 170 -25.48 -12.85 -2.15
CA SER A 170 -25.98 -11.65 -2.78
C SER A 170 -27.46 -11.81 -3.16
N ILE A 171 -28.23 -10.73 -3.02
CA ILE A 171 -29.65 -10.67 -3.45
C ILE A 171 -29.77 -10.21 -4.90
N LEU A 172 -28.68 -9.82 -5.57
CA LEU A 172 -28.69 -9.36 -6.93
C LEU A 172 -29.03 -10.51 -7.90
N PRO A 173 -29.78 -10.24 -8.99
CA PRO A 173 -30.06 -11.23 -10.02
C PRO A 173 -28.79 -11.89 -10.57
N GLN A 174 -28.88 -13.15 -10.98
CA GLN A 174 -27.73 -13.91 -11.47
C GLN A 174 -27.06 -13.22 -12.67
N GLU A 175 -27.82 -12.64 -13.58
CA GLU A 175 -27.32 -11.91 -14.75
C GLU A 175 -26.43 -10.71 -14.36
N VAL A 176 -26.78 -10.02 -13.25
CA VAL A 176 -25.97 -8.93 -12.70
C VAL A 176 -24.67 -9.47 -12.10
N GLN A 177 -24.76 -10.57 -11.34
CA GLN A 177 -23.58 -11.23 -10.78
C GLN A 177 -22.62 -11.70 -11.89
N ASP A 178 -23.14 -12.30 -12.96
CA ASP A 178 -22.36 -12.75 -14.13
C ASP A 178 -21.69 -11.57 -14.84
N THR A 179 -22.38 -10.43 -14.94
CA THR A 179 -21.80 -9.19 -15.48
C THR A 179 -20.62 -8.72 -14.61
N ILE A 180 -20.78 -8.67 -13.29
CA ILE A 180 -19.72 -8.29 -12.35
C ILE A 180 -18.51 -9.21 -12.50
N PHE A 181 -18.73 -10.53 -12.53
CA PHE A 181 -17.65 -11.51 -12.69
C PHE A 181 -16.91 -11.36 -14.02
N SER A 182 -17.63 -11.20 -15.13
CA SER A 182 -17.04 -11.08 -16.47
C SER A 182 -16.20 -9.81 -16.59
N GLU A 183 -16.69 -8.68 -16.05
CA GLU A 183 -15.96 -7.42 -16.07
C GLU A 183 -14.72 -7.45 -15.16
N THR A 184 -14.83 -8.04 -13.98
CA THR A 184 -13.68 -8.21 -13.08
C THR A 184 -12.60 -9.06 -13.73
N ARG A 185 -12.99 -10.16 -14.40
CA ARG A 185 -12.05 -11.00 -15.16
C ARG A 185 -11.38 -10.22 -16.28
N SER A 186 -12.15 -9.48 -17.05
CA SER A 186 -11.64 -8.64 -18.14
C SER A 186 -10.64 -7.60 -17.63
N TYR A 187 -10.97 -6.93 -16.52
CA TYR A 187 -10.11 -5.92 -15.92
C TYR A 187 -8.81 -6.53 -15.34
N SER A 188 -8.91 -7.68 -14.69
CA SER A 188 -7.73 -8.41 -14.21
C SER A 188 -6.80 -8.80 -15.38
N SER A 189 -7.35 -9.28 -16.47
CA SER A 189 -6.58 -9.60 -17.68
C SER A 189 -5.93 -8.35 -18.28
N GLN A 190 -6.62 -7.22 -18.29
CA GLN A 190 -6.06 -5.94 -18.74
C GLN A 190 -4.85 -5.50 -17.90
N ILE A 191 -4.92 -5.64 -16.56
CA ILE A 191 -3.77 -5.36 -15.69
C ILE A 191 -2.58 -6.25 -16.07
N LEU A 192 -2.80 -7.57 -16.20
CA LEU A 192 -1.73 -8.52 -16.54
C LEU A 192 -1.12 -8.26 -17.93
N ASP A 193 -1.95 -7.90 -18.92
CA ASP A 193 -1.47 -7.53 -20.25
C ASP A 193 -0.61 -6.26 -20.21
N LYS A 194 -1.06 -5.24 -19.47
CA LYS A 194 -0.29 -4.00 -19.29
C LYS A 194 1.02 -4.24 -18.56
N LEU A 195 1.05 -5.12 -17.55
CA LEU A 195 2.30 -5.52 -16.90
C LEU A 195 3.27 -6.15 -17.90
N ARG A 196 2.78 -7.03 -18.77
CA ARG A 196 3.60 -7.66 -19.82
C ARG A 196 4.14 -6.63 -20.82
N GLU A 197 3.33 -5.64 -21.24
CA GLU A 197 3.79 -4.53 -22.07
C GLU A 197 4.96 -3.76 -21.43
N LEU A 198 4.94 -3.61 -20.09
CA LEU A 198 6.00 -2.99 -19.30
C LEU A 198 7.19 -3.94 -19.02
N LYS A 199 7.23 -5.10 -19.69
CA LYS A 199 8.27 -6.14 -19.53
C LYS A 199 8.31 -6.79 -18.14
N VAL A 200 7.16 -6.84 -17.48
CA VAL A 200 6.93 -7.64 -16.26
C VAL A 200 6.40 -9.00 -16.71
N ASP A 201 7.27 -9.96 -16.94
CA ASP A 201 6.87 -11.33 -17.35
C ASP A 201 6.71 -12.20 -16.09
N LEU A 202 5.45 -12.39 -15.67
CA LEU A 202 5.07 -13.17 -14.49
C LEU A 202 5.07 -14.69 -14.75
N ARG A 203 5.34 -15.14 -15.98
CA ARG A 203 5.55 -16.56 -16.29
C ARG A 203 6.99 -16.98 -16.01
N ALA A 204 7.93 -16.03 -16.12
CA ALA A 204 9.35 -16.29 -15.95
C ALA A 204 9.89 -15.86 -14.58
N THR A 205 9.15 -15.05 -13.85
CA THR A 205 9.58 -14.50 -12.56
C THR A 205 8.42 -14.58 -11.57
N PRO A 206 8.63 -15.17 -10.37
CA PRO A 206 7.63 -15.20 -9.31
C PRO A 206 7.15 -13.81 -8.91
N ALA A 207 5.91 -13.71 -8.48
CA ALA A 207 5.32 -12.46 -8.02
C ALA A 207 4.65 -12.60 -6.65
N ILE A 208 4.72 -11.52 -5.86
CA ILE A 208 3.96 -11.35 -4.63
C ILE A 208 2.96 -10.24 -4.87
N PHE A 209 1.68 -10.57 -4.82
CA PHE A 209 0.59 -9.62 -4.95
C PHE A 209 0.17 -9.11 -3.58
N ILE A 210 0.04 -7.79 -3.46
CA ILE A 210 -0.31 -7.11 -2.21
C ILE A 210 -1.39 -6.04 -2.47
N GLY A 211 -1.93 -5.50 -1.41
CA GLY A 211 -2.97 -4.47 -1.48
C GLY A 211 -4.39 -5.04 -1.52
N GLY A 212 -5.38 -4.16 -1.41
CA GLY A 212 -6.80 -4.54 -1.38
C GLY A 212 -7.26 -5.19 -2.70
N GLY A 213 -6.74 -4.72 -3.83
CA GLY A 213 -7.02 -5.28 -5.14
C GLY A 213 -6.47 -6.69 -5.33
N ALA A 214 -5.32 -7.00 -4.74
CA ALA A 214 -4.75 -8.34 -4.82
C ALA A 214 -5.69 -9.40 -4.22
N ALA A 215 -6.40 -9.08 -3.14
CA ALA A 215 -7.39 -9.97 -2.56
C ALA A 215 -8.60 -10.19 -3.49
N LEU A 216 -9.09 -9.12 -4.12
CA LEU A 216 -10.23 -9.18 -5.05
C LEU A 216 -9.88 -9.95 -6.33
N PHE A 217 -8.69 -9.73 -6.88
CA PHE A 217 -8.28 -10.37 -8.15
C PHE A 217 -7.65 -11.75 -7.96
N ARG A 218 -7.48 -12.24 -6.75
CA ARG A 218 -6.74 -13.47 -6.46
C ARG A 218 -7.13 -14.63 -7.36
N ASN A 219 -8.41 -14.99 -7.41
CA ASN A 219 -8.89 -16.14 -8.20
C ASN A 219 -8.63 -15.96 -9.71
N PHE A 220 -8.71 -14.73 -10.21
CA PHE A 220 -8.47 -14.42 -11.62
C PHE A 220 -6.98 -14.46 -11.96
N ILE A 221 -6.12 -14.02 -11.05
CA ILE A 221 -4.66 -14.05 -11.19
C ILE A 221 -4.15 -15.48 -11.12
N GLU A 222 -4.56 -16.26 -10.11
CA GLU A 222 -4.15 -17.66 -9.92
C GLU A 222 -4.59 -18.55 -11.09
N SER A 223 -5.75 -18.26 -11.71
CA SER A 223 -6.25 -19.00 -12.88
C SER A 223 -5.67 -18.53 -14.22
N SER A 224 -4.89 -17.46 -14.23
CA SER A 224 -4.35 -16.88 -15.46
C SER A 224 -3.12 -17.63 -15.96
N PRO A 225 -3.06 -18.03 -17.25
CA PRO A 225 -1.87 -18.63 -17.84
C PRO A 225 -0.68 -17.65 -17.96
N MET A 226 -0.91 -16.38 -17.67
CA MET A 226 0.13 -15.34 -17.67
C MET A 226 0.94 -15.30 -16.39
N VAL A 227 0.55 -16.05 -15.35
CA VAL A 227 1.19 -16.05 -14.02
C VAL A 227 1.56 -17.49 -13.67
N ALA A 228 2.86 -17.77 -13.49
CA ALA A 228 3.32 -19.11 -13.14
C ALA A 228 3.37 -19.33 -11.63
N HIS A 229 3.82 -18.34 -10.88
CA HIS A 229 3.96 -18.41 -9.42
C HIS A 229 3.51 -17.10 -8.79
N ALA A 230 2.43 -17.15 -8.03
CA ALA A 230 1.85 -16.02 -7.31
C ALA A 230 1.73 -16.35 -5.82
N ASP A 231 2.32 -15.50 -4.98
CA ASP A 231 2.03 -15.41 -3.56
C ASP A 231 1.17 -14.18 -3.29
N PHE A 232 0.37 -14.21 -2.22
CA PHE A 232 -0.51 -13.10 -1.85
C PHE A 232 -0.32 -12.69 -0.40
N ILE A 233 -0.24 -11.39 -0.17
CA ILE A 233 -0.30 -10.80 1.17
C ILE A 233 -1.61 -10.00 1.27
N PRO A 234 -2.67 -10.60 1.84
CA PRO A 234 -4.01 -9.99 1.82
C PRO A 234 -4.18 -8.89 2.88
N ASP A 235 -3.22 -8.70 3.78
CA ASP A 235 -3.31 -7.65 4.82
C ASP A 235 -3.12 -6.27 4.20
N GLN A 236 -4.16 -5.45 4.21
CA GLN A 236 -4.11 -4.06 3.73
C GLN A 236 -3.11 -3.20 4.50
N ARG A 237 -2.72 -3.63 5.71
CA ARG A 237 -1.73 -2.94 6.56
C ARG A 237 -0.30 -3.38 6.27
N ALA A 238 -0.07 -4.30 5.33
CA ALA A 238 1.25 -4.88 5.06
C ALA A 238 2.34 -3.83 4.87
N ASN A 239 2.07 -2.77 4.09
CA ASN A 239 2.98 -1.65 3.94
C ASN A 239 3.27 -0.94 5.27
N ALA A 240 2.25 -0.66 6.09
CA ALA A 240 2.41 0.03 7.37
C ALA A 240 3.21 -0.81 8.38
N ILE A 241 2.96 -2.11 8.44
CA ILE A 241 3.72 -3.06 9.26
C ILE A 241 5.20 -3.04 8.85
N GLY A 242 5.46 -3.12 7.55
CA GLY A 242 6.81 -3.08 7.01
C GLY A 242 7.54 -1.74 7.28
N TYR A 243 6.84 -0.61 7.20
CA TYR A 243 7.42 0.69 7.58
C TYR A 243 7.87 0.69 9.04
N GLY A 244 7.03 0.18 9.94
CA GLY A 244 7.37 0.06 11.37
C GLY A 244 8.60 -0.82 11.60
N MET A 245 8.70 -1.97 10.93
CA MET A 245 9.85 -2.87 11.04
C MET A 245 11.14 -2.20 10.54
N LEU A 246 11.08 -1.54 9.38
CA LEU A 246 12.23 -0.84 8.79
C LEU A 246 12.68 0.33 9.67
N ALA A 247 11.74 1.12 10.20
CA ALA A 247 12.03 2.24 11.08
C ALA A 247 12.67 1.76 12.40
N ASN A 248 12.11 0.74 13.04
CA ASN A 248 12.69 0.16 14.26
C ASN A 248 14.11 -0.38 14.04
N ALA A 249 14.35 -1.06 12.93
CA ALA A 249 15.69 -1.54 12.59
C ALA A 249 16.67 -0.37 12.35
N GLN A 250 16.22 0.73 11.79
CA GLN A 250 17.04 1.92 11.56
C GLN A 250 17.33 2.66 12.87
N LEU A 251 16.33 2.85 13.73
CA LEU A 251 16.49 3.46 15.07
C LEU A 251 17.45 2.67 15.93
N SER A 252 17.34 1.34 15.97
CA SER A 252 18.27 0.49 16.74
C SER A 252 19.72 0.65 16.29
N ARG A 253 19.96 0.75 14.98
CA ARG A 253 21.30 0.99 14.43
C ARG A 253 21.87 2.36 14.85
N MET A 254 21.02 3.41 14.83
CA MET A 254 21.41 4.76 15.22
C MET A 254 21.78 4.81 16.71
N GLN A 255 21.05 4.12 17.58
CA GLN A 255 21.33 4.02 19.02
C GLN A 255 22.66 3.30 19.28
N THR A 256 22.93 2.21 18.58
CA THR A 256 24.19 1.47 18.71
C THR A 256 25.39 2.31 18.28
N TYR A 257 25.25 3.14 17.25
CA TYR A 257 26.33 4.00 16.77
C TYR A 257 26.61 5.18 17.73
N ASN A 258 25.57 5.76 18.33
CA ASN A 258 25.73 6.86 19.31
C ASN A 258 26.15 6.38 20.68
N GLY A 259 25.88 5.13 21.08
CA GLY A 259 26.32 4.54 22.36
C GLY A 259 27.74 3.98 22.35
N GLY A 260 28.37 3.84 21.18
CA GLY A 260 29.76 3.35 21.07
C GLY A 260 30.86 4.43 21.18
N GLY A 261 30.48 5.70 21.39
CA GLY A 261 31.42 6.84 21.41
C GLY A 261 32.06 7.17 22.77
N ASP A 262 31.65 6.56 23.88
CA ASP A 262 32.12 6.91 25.22
C ASP A 262 33.16 5.94 25.87
N GLY A 263 33.86 5.23 25.05
CA GLY A 263 34.87 4.31 25.58
C GLY A 263 36.18 4.39 24.82
N ILE A 264 36.97 5.44 25.04
CA ILE A 264 38.46 5.40 25.07
C ILE A 264 38.96 6.86 25.19
N VAL A 265 39.24 7.33 26.40
CA VAL A 265 40.43 8.09 26.79
C VAL A 265 40.52 8.05 28.30
N ARG A 266 41.26 7.10 28.83
CA ARG A 266 42.03 7.26 30.09
C ARG A 266 43.20 6.28 30.03
N GLY A 267 44.38 6.82 29.93
CA GLY A 267 45.62 6.10 30.13
C GLY A 267 46.77 6.90 29.61
#